data_3454322e07eab9a4ec06c9f69ca90131
#
_entry.id   3454322e07eab9a4ec06c9f69ca90131
#
_cell.length_a   1.000
_cell.length_b   1.000
_cell.length_c   1.000
_cell.angle_alpha   90.00
_cell.angle_beta   90.00
_cell.angle_gamma   90.00
#
_symmetry.space_group_name_H-M   'P 1'
#
loop_
_entity.id
_entity.type
_entity.pdbx_description
1 polymer ?
#
loop_
_entity_poly.entity_id
_entity_poly.type
_entity_poly.pdbx_seq_one_letter_code
_entity_poly.pdbx_strand_id
1 'polypeptide(L)'
;RAVIRKVIKSVPKRVNIELSGGIRDDASLEAALATGAKRINLGTAALENPEWAAHVIAEYGEAIAVGLDVRGTTLAARGWTQEGGDLWTVMGRLEEAGCARYVVTDVTKDGTLRGPNVELLQQVMDFTDRPVIASGGIANLDDIAELRELVPHGLEGAIVGKALYAKAFTLVEALDVASR
;
A
#
# COMPACT_ATOMS: atom_id res chain seq x y z
N ARG A 1 -16.45 7.34 -8.48
CA ARG A 1 -15.90 8.53 -7.77
C ARG A 1 -16.94 9.24 -6.88
N ALA A 2 -18.24 9.30 -7.24
CA ALA A 2 -19.27 9.96 -6.41
C ALA A 2 -19.42 9.31 -5.02
N VAL A 3 -19.38 7.98 -4.92
CA VAL A 3 -19.43 7.25 -3.64
C VAL A 3 -18.21 7.58 -2.78
N ILE A 4 -17.02 7.61 -3.37
CA ILE A 4 -15.76 7.93 -2.66
C ILE A 4 -15.83 9.34 -2.05
N ARG A 5 -16.31 10.34 -2.79
CA ARG A 5 -16.51 11.70 -2.26
C ARG A 5 -17.48 11.74 -1.08
N LYS A 6 -18.54 10.91 -1.09
CA LYS A 6 -19.47 10.79 0.04
C LYS A 6 -18.77 10.19 1.27
N VAL A 7 -17.99 9.13 1.07
CA VAL A 7 -17.21 8.50 2.16
C VAL A 7 -16.25 9.52 2.76
N ILE A 8 -15.43 10.20 1.94
CA ILE A 8 -14.45 11.20 2.41
C ILE A 8 -15.14 12.32 3.22
N LYS A 9 -16.32 12.76 2.78
CA LYS A 9 -17.09 13.80 3.50
C LYS A 9 -17.72 13.29 4.80
N SER A 10 -17.94 11.99 4.95
CA SER A 10 -18.59 11.40 6.12
C SER A 10 -17.64 11.02 7.25
N VAL A 11 -16.34 10.89 6.96
CA VAL A 11 -15.34 10.56 7.97
C VAL A 11 -14.85 11.80 8.71
N PRO A 12 -14.43 11.68 9.99
CA PRO A 12 -13.83 12.80 10.72
C PRO A 12 -12.59 13.35 10.00
N LYS A 13 -12.36 14.66 10.05
CA LYS A 13 -11.22 15.34 9.37
C LYS A 13 -9.84 14.80 9.78
N ARG A 14 -9.73 14.16 10.95
CA ARG A 14 -8.49 13.52 11.42
C ARG A 14 -8.18 12.20 10.71
N VAL A 15 -9.15 11.63 9.96
CA VAL A 15 -8.98 10.39 9.21
C VAL A 15 -8.55 10.75 7.80
N ASN A 16 -7.35 10.34 7.43
CA ASN A 16 -6.85 10.49 6.07
C ASN A 16 -7.32 9.31 5.22
N ILE A 17 -7.75 9.60 4.00
CA ILE A 17 -8.19 8.57 3.05
C ILE A 17 -7.12 8.39 1.99
N GLU A 18 -6.66 7.18 1.82
CA GLU A 18 -5.89 6.75 0.66
C GLU A 18 -6.82 6.11 -0.37
N LEU A 19 -6.64 6.46 -1.62
CA LEU A 19 -7.44 5.96 -2.72
C LEU A 19 -6.59 5.10 -3.66
N SER A 20 -7.05 3.89 -3.90
CA SER A 20 -6.42 2.93 -4.79
C SER A 20 -7.40 2.47 -5.88
N GLY A 21 -6.84 1.93 -6.98
CA GLY A 21 -7.57 1.27 -8.05
C GLY A 21 -8.10 2.19 -9.14
N GLY A 22 -7.92 1.74 -10.39
CA GLY A 22 -8.42 2.39 -11.60
C GLY A 22 -7.74 3.70 -11.97
N ILE A 23 -6.49 3.92 -11.54
CA ILE A 23 -5.69 5.12 -11.84
C ILE A 23 -4.64 4.70 -12.86
N ARG A 24 -4.74 5.21 -14.09
CA ARG A 24 -3.95 4.73 -15.24
C ARG A 24 -3.38 5.84 -16.11
N ASP A 25 -3.87 7.07 -15.95
CA ASP A 25 -3.58 8.25 -16.75
C ASP A 25 -3.88 9.52 -15.96
N ASP A 26 -3.54 10.68 -16.53
CA ASP A 26 -3.74 11.98 -15.89
C ASP A 26 -5.22 12.22 -15.56
N ALA A 27 -6.14 11.89 -16.46
CA ALA A 27 -7.56 12.12 -16.24
C ALA A 27 -8.10 11.31 -15.03
N SER A 28 -7.68 10.05 -14.89
CA SER A 28 -8.06 9.21 -13.75
C SER A 28 -7.36 9.63 -12.46
N LEU A 29 -6.12 10.14 -12.54
CA LEU A 29 -5.38 10.70 -11.41
C LEU A 29 -6.03 12.00 -10.91
N GLU A 30 -6.30 12.96 -11.80
CA GLU A 30 -6.99 14.20 -11.46
C GLU A 30 -8.36 13.94 -10.83
N ALA A 31 -9.13 12.99 -11.40
CA ALA A 31 -10.41 12.59 -10.84
C ALA A 31 -10.28 11.93 -9.45
N ALA A 32 -9.17 11.27 -9.17
CA ALA A 32 -8.87 10.70 -7.86
C ALA A 32 -8.49 11.79 -6.86
N LEU A 33 -7.57 12.68 -7.21
CA LEU A 33 -7.16 13.83 -6.40
C LEU A 33 -8.35 14.75 -6.07
N ALA A 34 -9.22 15.02 -7.05
CA ALA A 34 -10.43 15.82 -6.89
C ALA A 34 -11.46 15.21 -5.93
N THR A 35 -11.29 13.96 -5.46
CA THR A 35 -12.15 13.37 -4.42
C THR A 35 -11.87 13.95 -3.03
N GLY A 36 -10.68 14.50 -2.82
CA GLY A 36 -10.17 14.95 -1.52
C GLY A 36 -9.41 13.86 -0.75
N ALA A 37 -9.08 12.75 -1.40
CA ALA A 37 -8.16 11.76 -0.84
C ALA A 37 -6.80 12.40 -0.56
N LYS A 38 -6.20 12.05 0.56
CA LYS A 38 -4.88 12.56 0.97
C LYS A 38 -3.73 11.89 0.24
N ARG A 39 -3.95 10.66 -0.20
CA ARG A 39 -2.94 9.86 -0.90
C ARG A 39 -3.60 9.04 -1.99
N ILE A 40 -2.88 8.89 -3.08
CA ILE A 40 -3.25 8.06 -4.21
C ILE A 40 -2.24 6.93 -4.31
N ASN A 41 -2.71 5.69 -4.31
CA ASN A 41 -1.87 4.52 -4.47
C ASN A 41 -1.91 4.06 -5.93
N LEU A 42 -0.76 4.13 -6.62
CA LEU A 42 -0.58 3.65 -7.99
C LEU A 42 -0.20 2.17 -7.93
N GLY A 43 -0.96 1.33 -8.61
CA GLY A 43 -0.67 -0.10 -8.77
C GLY A 43 -0.12 -0.40 -10.16
N THR A 44 -0.85 -1.19 -10.93
CA THR A 44 -0.47 -1.68 -12.27
C THR A 44 0.08 -0.59 -13.21
N ALA A 45 -0.46 0.62 -13.16
CA ALA A 45 0.01 1.71 -14.02
C ALA A 45 1.48 2.11 -13.77
N ALA A 46 1.97 1.99 -12.53
CA ALA A 46 3.37 2.24 -12.21
C ALA A 46 4.32 1.20 -12.84
N LEU A 47 3.81 0.00 -13.13
CA LEU A 47 4.54 -1.09 -13.77
C LEU A 47 4.47 -1.00 -15.30
N GLU A 48 3.29 -0.69 -15.83
CA GLU A 48 3.02 -0.68 -17.28
C GLU A 48 3.48 0.62 -17.96
N ASN A 49 3.48 1.74 -17.23
CA ASN A 49 3.89 3.04 -17.75
C ASN A 49 4.87 3.74 -16.78
N PRO A 50 6.11 3.25 -16.69
CA PRO A 50 7.08 3.75 -15.72
C PRO A 50 7.46 5.22 -15.93
N GLU A 51 7.47 5.73 -17.15
CA GLU A 51 7.76 7.14 -17.46
C GLU A 51 6.66 8.06 -16.92
N TRP A 52 5.41 7.70 -17.14
CA TRP A 52 4.27 8.41 -16.57
C TRP A 52 4.28 8.36 -15.04
N ALA A 53 4.54 7.19 -14.46
CA ALA A 53 4.64 7.04 -13.00
C ALA A 53 5.75 7.92 -12.40
N ALA A 54 6.92 7.97 -13.03
CA ALA A 54 8.02 8.83 -12.61
C ALA A 54 7.64 10.32 -12.64
N HIS A 55 6.95 10.76 -13.70
CA HIS A 55 6.42 12.13 -13.80
C HIS A 55 5.43 12.44 -12.68
N VAL A 56 4.46 11.57 -12.45
CA VAL A 56 3.45 11.72 -11.38
C VAL A 56 4.10 11.74 -10.00
N ILE A 57 5.06 10.86 -9.74
CA ILE A 57 5.80 10.82 -8.48
C ILE A 57 6.56 12.14 -8.25
N ALA A 58 7.23 12.66 -9.28
CA ALA A 58 7.97 13.92 -9.18
C ALA A 58 7.05 15.13 -8.96
N GLU A 59 5.87 15.14 -9.57
CA GLU A 59 4.93 16.25 -9.47
C GLU A 59 4.16 16.27 -8.15
N TYR A 60 3.67 15.11 -7.68
CA TYR A 60 2.77 15.03 -6.52
C TYR A 60 3.44 14.53 -5.23
N GLY A 61 4.67 14.04 -5.29
CA GLY A 61 5.50 13.68 -4.14
C GLY A 61 4.78 12.82 -3.09
N GLU A 62 4.65 13.35 -1.88
CA GLU A 62 4.02 12.67 -0.72
C GLU A 62 2.55 12.26 -0.93
N ALA A 63 1.87 12.85 -1.88
CA ALA A 63 0.50 12.46 -2.22
C ALA A 63 0.42 11.15 -3.01
N ILE A 64 1.55 10.61 -3.47
CA ILE A 64 1.63 9.36 -4.22
C ILE A 64 2.28 8.26 -3.38
N ALA A 65 1.66 7.10 -3.35
CA ALA A 65 2.25 5.83 -2.94
C ALA A 65 2.27 4.88 -4.13
N VAL A 66 3.16 3.90 -4.11
CA VAL A 66 3.17 2.83 -5.11
C VAL A 66 2.87 1.49 -4.43
N GLY A 67 1.85 0.81 -4.93
CA GLY A 67 1.48 -0.53 -4.51
C GLY A 67 2.32 -1.58 -5.25
N LEU A 68 3.00 -2.41 -4.47
CA LEU A 68 3.80 -3.53 -4.92
C LEU A 68 3.09 -4.83 -4.51
N ASP A 69 2.39 -5.43 -5.45
CA ASP A 69 1.73 -6.71 -5.27
C ASP A 69 2.72 -7.81 -5.66
N VAL A 70 3.23 -8.55 -4.67
CA VAL A 70 4.39 -9.43 -4.81
C VAL A 70 3.97 -10.90 -4.76
N ARG A 71 4.51 -11.71 -5.66
CA ARG A 71 4.47 -13.17 -5.65
C ARG A 71 5.90 -13.70 -5.71
N GLY A 72 6.44 -14.14 -4.56
CA GLY A 72 7.87 -14.45 -4.47
C GLY A 72 8.72 -13.19 -4.62
N THR A 73 9.43 -13.05 -5.75
CA THR A 73 10.20 -11.85 -6.13
C THR A 73 9.67 -11.20 -7.42
N THR A 74 8.52 -11.66 -7.90
CA THR A 74 7.87 -11.13 -9.11
C THR A 74 6.67 -10.27 -8.72
N LEU A 75 6.51 -9.13 -9.37
CA LEU A 75 5.35 -8.28 -9.21
C LEU A 75 4.16 -8.82 -10.00
N ALA A 76 3.00 -8.74 -9.41
CA ALA A 76 1.73 -9.06 -10.03
C ALA A 76 1.04 -7.78 -10.53
N ALA A 77 0.47 -7.85 -11.72
CA ALA A 77 -0.25 -6.75 -12.36
C ALA A 77 -1.66 -7.16 -12.76
N ARG A 78 -2.50 -6.18 -13.09
CA ARG A 78 -3.88 -6.37 -13.59
C ARG A 78 -4.72 -7.32 -12.74
N GLY A 79 -4.81 -7.03 -11.45
CA GLY A 79 -5.56 -7.88 -10.52
C GLY A 79 -4.91 -9.26 -10.35
N TRP A 80 -3.57 -9.31 -10.42
CA TRP A 80 -2.74 -10.51 -10.21
C TRP A 80 -2.81 -11.56 -11.33
N THR A 81 -3.31 -11.16 -12.50
CA THR A 81 -3.46 -12.07 -13.67
C THR A 81 -2.27 -12.03 -14.59
N GLN A 82 -1.38 -11.05 -14.46
CA GLN A 82 -0.18 -10.87 -15.28
C GLN A 82 1.04 -10.56 -14.41
N GLU A 83 2.23 -10.83 -14.94
CA GLU A 83 3.48 -10.46 -14.30
C GLU A 83 3.83 -9.00 -14.62
N GLY A 84 4.31 -8.28 -13.60
CA GLY A 84 4.70 -6.87 -13.69
C GLY A 84 6.22 -6.63 -13.64
N GLY A 85 7.01 -7.71 -13.66
CA GLY A 85 8.47 -7.65 -13.64
C GLY A 85 9.07 -8.07 -12.29
N ASP A 86 10.39 -8.03 -12.22
CA ASP A 86 11.16 -8.31 -11.00
C ASP A 86 11.01 -7.19 -9.99
N LEU A 87 10.73 -7.53 -8.73
CA LEU A 87 10.49 -6.59 -7.63
C LEU A 87 11.65 -5.59 -7.47
N TRP A 88 12.88 -6.08 -7.44
CA TRP A 88 14.04 -5.26 -7.12
C TRP A 88 14.39 -4.30 -8.27
N THR A 89 14.25 -4.76 -9.50
CA THR A 89 14.43 -3.92 -10.69
C THR A 89 13.39 -2.79 -10.74
N VAL A 90 12.14 -3.09 -10.41
CA VAL A 90 11.08 -2.08 -10.39
C VAL A 90 11.29 -1.10 -9.22
N MET A 91 11.62 -1.60 -8.03
CA MET A 91 11.92 -0.73 -6.89
C MET A 91 13.09 0.22 -7.18
N GLY A 92 14.17 -0.26 -7.81
CA GLY A 92 15.29 0.60 -8.21
C GLY A 92 14.85 1.78 -9.06
N ARG A 93 14.00 1.57 -10.06
CA ARG A 93 13.43 2.64 -10.90
C ARG A 93 12.53 3.60 -10.11
N LEU A 94 11.75 3.09 -9.17
CA LEU A 94 10.88 3.91 -8.34
C LEU A 94 11.68 4.76 -7.34
N GLU A 95 12.79 4.23 -6.80
CA GLU A 95 13.73 5.00 -5.97
C GLU A 95 14.36 6.15 -6.76
N GLU A 96 14.83 5.88 -7.99
CA GLU A 96 15.36 6.91 -8.90
C GLU A 96 14.32 7.99 -9.23
N ALA A 97 13.05 7.61 -9.35
CA ALA A 97 11.94 8.54 -9.55
C ALA A 97 11.57 9.35 -8.29
N GLY A 98 12.13 9.00 -7.12
CA GLY A 98 11.83 9.66 -5.84
C GLY A 98 10.51 9.24 -5.20
N CYS A 99 10.09 7.97 -5.36
CA CYS A 99 8.88 7.45 -4.76
C CYS A 99 8.85 7.71 -3.25
N ALA A 100 7.75 8.26 -2.74
CA ALA A 100 7.66 8.68 -1.34
C ALA A 100 7.42 7.53 -0.38
N ARG A 101 6.72 6.46 -0.79
CA ARG A 101 6.40 5.28 0.02
C ARG A 101 5.87 4.11 -0.78
N TYR A 102 5.92 2.93 -0.19
CA TYR A 102 5.46 1.69 -0.79
C TYR A 102 4.37 1.03 0.03
N VAL A 103 3.36 0.49 -0.64
CA VAL A 103 2.39 -0.45 -0.05
C VAL A 103 2.74 -1.84 -0.57
N VAL A 104 3.19 -2.72 0.31
CA VAL A 104 3.68 -4.05 -0.07
C VAL A 104 2.67 -5.11 0.31
N THR A 105 2.16 -5.82 -0.69
CA THR A 105 1.20 -6.92 -0.53
C THR A 105 1.81 -8.23 -1.01
N ASP A 106 1.91 -9.24 -0.14
CA ASP A 106 2.11 -10.61 -0.62
C ASP A 106 0.77 -11.16 -1.10
N VAL A 107 0.62 -11.32 -2.42
CA VAL A 107 -0.65 -11.79 -3.02
C VAL A 107 -0.99 -13.23 -2.65
N THR A 108 -0.02 -14.02 -2.17
CA THR A 108 -0.26 -15.39 -1.70
C THR A 108 -0.80 -15.42 -0.27
N LYS A 109 -0.64 -14.34 0.47
CA LYS A 109 -1.12 -14.15 1.85
C LYS A 109 -2.41 -13.37 1.89
N ASP A 110 -2.65 -12.46 0.94
CA ASP A 110 -3.81 -11.56 0.99
C ASP A 110 -5.13 -12.32 1.07
N GLY A 111 -5.98 -11.90 1.98
CA GLY A 111 -7.28 -12.52 2.26
C GLY A 111 -7.24 -13.92 2.88
N THR A 112 -6.07 -14.48 3.18
CA THR A 112 -5.93 -15.87 3.71
C THR A 112 -6.09 -15.97 5.22
N LEU A 113 -5.87 -14.89 5.97
CA LEU A 113 -5.80 -14.89 7.43
C LEU A 113 -4.73 -15.86 7.98
N ARG A 114 -3.57 -15.92 7.32
CA ARG A 114 -2.44 -16.79 7.71
C ARG A 114 -1.19 -16.02 8.15
N GLY A 115 -1.37 -14.77 8.54
CA GLY A 115 -0.29 -13.86 8.94
C GLY A 115 0.35 -13.12 7.77
N PRO A 116 1.01 -11.97 8.06
CA PRO A 116 1.76 -11.18 7.08
C PRO A 116 3.04 -11.90 6.64
N ASN A 117 3.64 -11.45 5.55
CA ASN A 117 4.97 -11.93 5.12
C ASN A 117 6.05 -11.01 5.67
N VAL A 118 6.45 -11.24 6.92
CA VAL A 118 7.48 -10.43 7.62
C VAL A 118 8.83 -10.46 6.90
N GLU A 119 9.22 -11.61 6.36
CA GLU A 119 10.48 -11.75 5.63
C GLU A 119 10.52 -10.85 4.38
N LEU A 120 9.46 -10.85 3.58
CA LEU A 120 9.35 -9.94 2.43
C LEU A 120 9.42 -8.47 2.86
N LEU A 121 8.71 -8.10 3.92
CA LEU A 121 8.74 -6.73 4.44
C LEU A 121 10.13 -6.31 4.88
N GLN A 122 10.87 -7.17 5.58
CA GLN A 122 12.26 -6.91 5.97
C GLN A 122 13.15 -6.72 4.75
N GLN A 123 13.07 -7.61 3.75
CA GLN A 123 13.84 -7.47 2.51
C GLN A 123 13.56 -6.14 1.79
N VAL A 124 12.30 -5.72 1.74
CA VAL A 124 11.92 -4.44 1.13
C VAL A 124 12.47 -3.27 1.95
N MET A 125 12.37 -3.29 3.28
CA MET A 125 12.90 -2.23 4.15
C MET A 125 14.43 -2.17 4.14
N ASP A 126 15.12 -3.29 3.92
CA ASP A 126 16.57 -3.31 3.72
C ASP A 126 17.00 -2.69 2.37
N PHE A 127 16.10 -2.67 1.39
CA PHE A 127 16.34 -2.11 0.06
C PHE A 127 16.10 -0.59 -0.01
N THR A 128 15.20 -0.05 0.82
CA THR A 128 14.77 1.37 0.75
C THR A 128 14.73 2.03 2.11
N ASP A 129 15.05 3.32 2.16
CA ASP A 129 14.83 4.17 3.34
C ASP A 129 13.42 4.80 3.35
N ARG A 130 12.59 4.49 2.34
CA ARG A 130 11.23 5.03 2.25
C ARG A 130 10.27 4.27 3.15
N PRO A 131 9.24 4.95 3.69
CA PRO A 131 8.22 4.29 4.49
C PRO A 131 7.55 3.13 3.75
N VAL A 132 7.40 1.99 4.43
CA VAL A 132 6.74 0.79 3.93
C VAL A 132 5.45 0.55 4.69
N ILE A 133 4.38 0.23 3.98
CA ILE A 133 3.09 -0.16 4.55
C ILE A 133 2.86 -1.63 4.25
N ALA A 134 2.66 -2.43 5.29
CA ALA A 134 2.36 -3.85 5.17
C ALA A 134 0.91 -4.08 4.72
N SER A 135 0.70 -5.00 3.78
CA SER A 135 -0.63 -5.39 3.32
C SER A 135 -0.70 -6.88 3.08
N GLY A 136 -1.87 -7.47 3.40
CA GLY A 136 -2.15 -8.88 3.18
C GLY A 136 -1.83 -9.80 4.36
N GLY A 137 -2.72 -10.74 4.61
CA GLY A 137 -2.51 -11.86 5.53
C GLY A 137 -2.81 -11.62 7.01
N ILE A 138 -2.86 -10.39 7.49
CA ILE A 138 -3.10 -10.08 8.92
C ILE A 138 -4.36 -10.77 9.41
N ALA A 139 -4.23 -11.58 10.47
CA ALA A 139 -5.28 -12.46 10.97
C ALA A 139 -5.72 -12.14 12.40
N ASN A 140 -4.81 -11.68 13.26
CA ASN A 140 -5.03 -11.48 14.68
C ASN A 140 -4.17 -10.34 15.25
N LEU A 141 -4.30 -10.06 16.55
CA LEU A 141 -3.55 -8.99 17.23
C LEU A 141 -2.06 -9.30 17.39
N ASP A 142 -1.67 -10.57 17.43
CA ASP A 142 -0.26 -10.95 17.52
C ASP A 142 0.48 -10.58 16.23
N ASP A 143 -0.17 -10.70 15.07
CA ASP A 143 0.38 -10.23 13.80
C ASP A 143 0.63 -8.72 13.81
N ILE A 144 -0.27 -7.94 14.44
CA ILE A 144 -0.08 -6.48 14.58
C ILE A 144 1.08 -6.18 15.54
N ALA A 145 1.19 -6.93 16.62
CA ALA A 145 2.31 -6.79 17.55
C ALA A 145 3.65 -7.12 16.88
N GLU A 146 3.70 -8.17 16.07
CA GLU A 146 4.88 -8.53 15.28
C GLU A 146 5.25 -7.44 14.27
N LEU A 147 4.28 -6.91 13.53
CA LEU A 147 4.52 -5.80 12.59
C LEU A 147 4.98 -4.53 13.30
N ARG A 148 4.50 -4.23 14.50
CA ARG A 148 4.96 -3.08 15.29
C ARG A 148 6.46 -3.14 15.56
N GLU A 149 7.04 -4.32 15.79
CA GLU A 149 8.48 -4.49 16.00
C GLU A 149 9.31 -4.08 14.76
N LEU A 150 8.70 -3.97 13.59
CA LEU A 150 9.34 -3.52 12.36
C LEU A 150 9.32 -1.98 12.18
N VAL A 151 8.60 -1.24 13.01
CA VAL A 151 8.52 0.23 12.91
C VAL A 151 9.91 0.90 12.97
N PRO A 152 10.84 0.51 13.87
CA PRO A 152 12.20 1.07 13.87
C PRO A 152 13.00 0.79 12.59
N HIS A 153 12.58 -0.17 11.78
CA HIS A 153 13.23 -0.57 10.53
C HIS A 153 12.61 0.07 9.28
N GLY A 154 11.53 0.88 9.42
CA GLY A 154 10.93 1.61 8.31
C GLY A 154 9.47 1.25 8.01
N LEU A 155 8.84 0.37 8.80
CA LEU A 155 7.41 0.12 8.66
C LEU A 155 6.60 1.33 9.16
N GLU A 156 5.81 1.94 8.28
CA GLU A 156 4.93 3.07 8.62
C GLU A 156 3.59 2.62 9.21
N GLY A 157 3.10 1.45 8.77
CA GLY A 157 1.80 0.95 9.19
C GLY A 157 1.38 -0.32 8.48
N ALA A 158 0.14 -0.71 8.70
CA ALA A 158 -0.43 -1.94 8.14
C ALA A 158 -1.88 -1.73 7.66
N ILE A 159 -2.23 -2.37 6.56
CA ILE A 159 -3.59 -2.43 6.03
C ILE A 159 -4.26 -3.69 6.56
N VAL A 160 -5.33 -3.50 7.32
CA VAL A 160 -6.14 -4.59 7.86
C VAL A 160 -7.49 -4.61 7.13
N GLY A 161 -7.73 -5.66 6.36
CA GLY A 161 -8.94 -5.85 5.57
C GLY A 161 -9.84 -6.95 6.15
N LYS A 162 -9.66 -8.18 5.65
CA LYS A 162 -10.54 -9.32 5.94
C LYS A 162 -10.70 -9.62 7.43
N ALA A 163 -9.67 -9.45 8.24
CA ALA A 163 -9.71 -9.71 9.68
C ALA A 163 -10.78 -8.86 10.40
N LEU A 164 -10.93 -7.58 10.01
CA LEU A 164 -11.99 -6.71 10.56
C LEU A 164 -13.38 -7.17 10.12
N TYR A 165 -13.56 -7.54 8.85
CA TYR A 165 -14.83 -8.08 8.35
C TYR A 165 -15.18 -9.42 8.99
N ALA A 166 -14.19 -10.27 9.25
CA ALA A 166 -14.33 -11.54 9.94
C ALA A 166 -14.51 -11.37 11.48
N LYS A 167 -14.42 -10.12 11.98
CA LYS A 167 -14.51 -9.80 13.41
C LYS A 167 -13.47 -10.54 14.26
N ALA A 168 -12.28 -10.79 13.70
CA ALA A 168 -11.18 -11.40 14.43
C ALA A 168 -10.71 -10.51 15.60
N PHE A 169 -10.78 -9.20 15.41
CA PHE A 169 -10.57 -8.17 16.43
C PHE A 169 -11.25 -6.86 15.97
N THR A 170 -11.32 -5.89 16.86
CA THR A 170 -11.86 -4.55 16.57
C THR A 170 -10.74 -3.60 16.16
N LEU A 171 -11.09 -2.51 15.46
CA LEU A 171 -10.12 -1.45 15.14
C LEU A 171 -9.51 -0.83 16.40
N VAL A 172 -10.29 -0.70 17.47
CA VAL A 172 -9.82 -0.14 18.76
C VAL A 172 -8.73 -1.02 19.37
N GLU A 173 -8.93 -2.34 19.41
CA GLU A 173 -7.94 -3.30 19.89
C GLU A 173 -6.66 -3.27 19.02
N ALA A 174 -6.83 -3.21 17.70
CA ALA A 174 -5.69 -3.10 16.77
C ALA A 174 -4.86 -1.82 17.00
N LEU A 175 -5.52 -0.67 17.18
CA LEU A 175 -4.85 0.59 17.47
C LEU A 175 -4.15 0.60 18.83
N ASP A 176 -4.75 -0.03 19.86
CA ASP A 176 -4.12 -0.17 21.17
C ASP A 176 -2.81 -1.00 21.08
N VAL A 177 -2.84 -2.13 20.38
CA VAL A 177 -1.64 -2.95 20.17
C VAL A 177 -0.58 -2.21 19.36
N ALA A 178 -0.97 -1.52 18.30
CA ALA A 178 -0.06 -0.79 17.43
C ALA A 178 0.62 0.41 18.13
N SER A 179 0.01 0.97 19.19
CA SER A 179 0.48 2.16 19.89
C SER A 179 1.32 1.89 21.14
N ARG A 180 1.44 0.64 21.57
CA ARG A 180 2.27 0.24 22.72
C ARG A 180 3.75 0.28 22.36
#